data_24ba7f88240799d5823ecbb0ae2d32d2
#
_entry.id   24ba7f88240799d5823ecbb0ae2d32d2
#
_cell.length_a   1.000
_cell.length_b   1.000
_cell.length_c   1.000
_cell.angle_alpha   90.00
_cell.angle_beta   90.00
_cell.angle_gamma   90.00
#
_symmetry.space_group_name_H-M   'P 1'
#
loop_
_entity.id
_entity.type
_entity.pdbx_description
1 polymer ?
#
loop_
_entity_poly.entity_id
_entity_poly.type
_entity_poly.pdbx_seq_one_letter_code
_entity_poly.pdbx_strand_id
1 'polypeptide(L)'
;MESSESAKEHYKKGLVAAIKQWSLFGANVPDDATLEALAEEQSSLLDAGDTEALEEINKQLWLLYILDPIEAWSNIRRSGMPSKYTKFYNLAPTENESDGKRPNRMMYPLEEQIKNKENLEEALSRMGGTDNWTSRVWWDKE
;
A
#
# COMPACT_ATOMS: atom_id res chain seq x y z
N MET A 1 9.92 -11.97 -20.17
CA MET A 1 11.39 -12.07 -19.96
C MET A 1 11.58 -12.39 -18.49
N GLU A 2 12.02 -13.58 -18.17
CA GLU A 2 12.45 -13.88 -16.80
C GLU A 2 13.79 -13.16 -16.55
N SER A 3 13.87 -12.43 -15.44
CA SER A 3 15.13 -11.85 -15.00
C SER A 3 16.06 -12.97 -14.53
N SER A 4 17.32 -12.92 -14.90
CA SER A 4 18.35 -13.85 -14.39
C SER A 4 18.76 -13.53 -12.95
N GLU A 5 18.33 -12.39 -12.41
CA GLU A 5 18.64 -11.94 -11.07
C GLU A 5 17.57 -12.41 -10.07
N SER A 6 18.00 -12.72 -8.85
CA SER A 6 17.10 -13.13 -7.77
C SER A 6 16.25 -11.95 -7.26
N ALA A 7 15.13 -12.25 -6.62
CA ALA A 7 14.29 -11.24 -5.95
C ALA A 7 15.10 -10.42 -4.94
N LYS A 8 16.05 -11.05 -4.26
CA LYS A 8 16.95 -10.41 -3.29
C LYS A 8 17.87 -9.38 -3.94
N GLU A 9 18.42 -9.70 -5.12
CA GLU A 9 19.24 -8.74 -5.88
C GLU A 9 18.41 -7.54 -6.38
N HIS A 10 17.21 -7.78 -6.87
CA HIS A 10 16.31 -6.70 -7.25
C HIS A 10 15.93 -5.82 -6.06
N TYR A 11 15.66 -6.42 -4.89
CA TYR A 11 15.35 -5.69 -3.67
C TYR A 11 16.52 -4.77 -3.25
N LYS A 12 17.75 -5.30 -3.21
CA LYS A 12 18.95 -4.50 -2.87
C LYS A 12 19.11 -3.29 -3.80
N LYS A 13 19.04 -3.51 -5.11
CA LYS A 13 19.12 -2.44 -6.11
C LYS A 13 18.01 -1.41 -5.95
N GLY A 14 16.79 -1.86 -5.72
CA GLY A 14 15.64 -1.01 -5.49
C GLY A 14 15.79 -0.14 -4.25
N LEU A 15 16.25 -0.71 -3.13
CA LEU A 15 16.47 0.01 -1.89
C LEU A 15 17.53 1.11 -2.04
N VAL A 16 18.66 0.79 -2.65
CA VAL A 16 19.73 1.78 -2.92
C VAL A 16 19.21 2.90 -3.81
N ALA A 17 18.49 2.58 -4.88
CA ALA A 17 17.91 3.57 -5.80
C ALA A 17 16.87 4.46 -5.10
N ALA A 18 16.02 3.86 -4.25
CA ALA A 18 15.00 4.58 -3.49
C ALA A 18 15.58 5.59 -2.51
N ILE A 19 16.71 5.28 -1.88
CA ILE A 19 17.39 6.24 -1.00
C ILE A 19 18.10 7.32 -1.82
N LYS A 20 18.80 6.93 -2.88
CA LYS A 20 19.55 7.89 -3.74
C LYS A 20 18.64 8.94 -4.38
N GLN A 21 17.39 8.62 -4.70
CA GLN A 21 16.47 9.60 -5.30
C GLN A 21 16.25 10.84 -4.42
N TRP A 22 16.38 10.71 -3.09
CA TRP A 22 16.21 11.86 -2.19
C TRP A 22 17.25 12.96 -2.37
N SER A 23 18.39 12.64 -2.98
CA SER A 23 19.37 13.66 -3.38
C SER A 23 18.80 14.67 -4.38
N LEU A 24 17.83 14.28 -5.21
CA LEU A 24 17.12 15.16 -6.14
C LEU A 24 16.31 16.27 -5.43
N PHE A 25 15.97 16.03 -4.17
CA PHE A 25 15.26 16.97 -3.30
C PHE A 25 16.20 17.67 -2.31
N GLY A 26 17.52 17.56 -2.52
CA GLY A 26 18.53 18.21 -1.69
C GLY A 26 18.84 17.48 -0.38
N ALA A 27 18.39 16.24 -0.20
CA ALA A 27 18.74 15.45 0.97
C ALA A 27 20.21 15.02 0.92
N ASN A 28 20.86 15.01 2.06
CA ASN A 28 22.18 14.41 2.22
C ASN A 28 22.04 12.89 2.34
N VAL A 29 22.35 12.17 1.25
CA VAL A 29 22.28 10.71 1.21
C VAL A 29 23.65 10.11 1.58
N PRO A 30 23.68 8.91 2.22
CA PRO A 30 24.90 8.19 2.52
C PRO A 30 25.71 7.84 1.25
N ASP A 31 26.98 7.55 1.44
CA ASP A 31 27.83 7.05 0.35
C ASP A 31 27.44 5.63 -0.11
N ASP A 32 27.93 5.23 -1.27
CA ASP A 32 27.57 3.97 -1.91
C ASP A 32 27.91 2.76 -1.03
N ALA A 33 29.04 2.77 -0.35
CA ALA A 33 29.44 1.65 0.52
C ALA A 33 28.49 1.48 1.71
N THR A 34 28.06 2.59 2.30
CA THR A 34 27.05 2.59 3.38
C THR A 34 25.68 2.10 2.88
N LEU A 35 25.28 2.53 1.69
CA LEU A 35 24.01 2.10 1.09
C LEU A 35 24.00 0.61 0.73
N GLU A 36 25.10 0.10 0.19
CA GLU A 36 25.28 -1.32 -0.13
C GLU A 36 25.26 -2.19 1.13
N ALA A 37 25.94 -1.76 2.19
CA ALA A 37 25.93 -2.46 3.48
C ALA A 37 24.51 -2.50 4.09
N LEU A 38 23.78 -1.39 4.04
CA LEU A 38 22.38 -1.32 4.47
C LEU A 38 21.50 -2.25 3.64
N ALA A 39 21.64 -2.24 2.33
CA ALA A 39 20.87 -3.07 1.43
C ALA A 39 21.13 -4.56 1.66
N GLU A 40 22.37 -4.95 1.94
CA GLU A 40 22.72 -6.32 2.29
C GLU A 40 22.06 -6.74 3.61
N GLU A 41 22.18 -5.92 4.65
CA GLU A 41 21.55 -6.17 5.95
C GLU A 41 20.02 -6.34 5.81
N GLN A 42 19.36 -5.39 5.16
CA GLN A 42 17.89 -5.42 4.97
C GLN A 42 17.45 -6.59 4.10
N SER A 43 18.24 -6.99 3.11
CA SER A 43 17.92 -8.10 2.23
C SER A 43 17.86 -9.45 2.95
N SER A 44 18.54 -9.57 4.10
CA SER A 44 18.48 -10.78 4.94
C SER A 44 17.09 -11.06 5.50
N LEU A 45 16.23 -10.02 5.61
CA LEU A 45 14.84 -10.15 6.06
C LEU A 45 13.99 -10.96 5.07
N LEU A 46 14.42 -11.05 3.80
CA LEU A 46 13.72 -11.84 2.78
C LEU A 46 13.95 -13.36 2.95
N ASP A 47 14.91 -13.76 3.77
CA ASP A 47 15.21 -15.17 4.02
C ASP A 47 14.26 -15.82 5.05
N ALA A 48 13.39 -15.02 5.69
CA ALA A 48 12.48 -15.50 6.74
C ALA A 48 11.28 -16.30 6.22
N GLY A 49 10.99 -16.22 4.92
CA GLY A 49 9.88 -16.91 4.24
C GLY A 49 9.18 -15.99 3.23
N ASP A 50 8.38 -16.56 2.34
CA ASP A 50 7.75 -15.81 1.24
C ASP A 50 6.81 -14.71 1.76
N THR A 51 6.05 -14.98 2.79
CA THR A 51 5.11 -14.00 3.39
C THR A 51 5.87 -12.84 4.03
N GLU A 52 6.90 -13.13 4.79
CA GLU A 52 7.77 -12.15 5.44
C GLU A 52 8.55 -11.32 4.40
N ALA A 53 9.02 -11.96 3.34
CA ALA A 53 9.68 -11.30 2.23
C ALA A 53 8.74 -10.31 1.52
N LEU A 54 7.50 -10.73 1.21
CA LEU A 54 6.49 -9.87 0.62
C LEU A 54 6.11 -8.71 1.53
N GLU A 55 5.98 -8.95 2.84
CA GLU A 55 5.71 -7.90 3.82
C GLU A 55 6.84 -6.86 3.84
N GLU A 56 8.11 -7.30 3.81
CA GLU A 56 9.25 -6.39 3.80
C GLU A 56 9.33 -5.58 2.51
N ILE A 57 9.15 -6.21 1.36
CA ILE A 57 9.12 -5.53 0.06
C ILE A 57 8.00 -4.47 0.03
N ASN A 58 6.80 -4.82 0.47
CA ASN A 58 5.68 -3.88 0.49
C ASN A 58 5.85 -2.76 1.53
N LYS A 59 6.56 -3.01 2.62
CA LYS A 59 6.95 -1.96 3.58
C LYS A 59 7.88 -0.94 2.93
N GLN A 60 8.89 -1.39 2.17
CA GLN A 60 9.78 -0.47 1.45
C GLN A 60 9.06 0.27 0.33
N LEU A 61 8.16 -0.38 -0.41
CA LEU A 61 7.31 0.29 -1.39
C LEU A 61 6.42 1.36 -0.75
N TRP A 62 5.85 1.08 0.42
CA TRP A 62 5.04 2.06 1.15
C TRP A 62 5.85 3.30 1.55
N LEU A 63 7.10 3.10 1.99
CA LEU A 63 8.02 4.21 2.28
C LEU A 63 8.41 4.98 1.01
N LEU A 64 8.65 4.28 -0.10
CA LEU A 64 8.97 4.88 -1.40
C LEU A 64 7.83 5.79 -1.91
N TYR A 65 6.59 5.36 -1.71
CA TYR A 65 5.39 6.06 -2.17
C TYR A 65 4.94 7.20 -1.24
N ILE A 66 5.80 7.69 -0.33
CA ILE A 66 5.44 8.81 0.56
C ILE A 66 5.03 10.08 -0.20
N LEU A 67 5.55 10.27 -1.42
CA LEU A 67 5.20 11.38 -2.31
C LEU A 67 4.09 11.01 -3.31
N ASP A 68 3.66 9.75 -3.32
CA ASP A 68 2.57 9.26 -4.16
C ASP A 68 1.57 8.44 -3.32
N PRO A 69 0.71 9.14 -2.55
CA PRO A 69 -0.24 8.48 -1.66
C PRO A 69 -1.29 7.64 -2.40
N ILE A 70 -1.53 7.93 -3.68
CA ILE A 70 -2.48 7.15 -4.51
C ILE A 70 -1.89 5.77 -4.79
N GLU A 71 -0.63 5.69 -5.19
CA GLU A 71 0.06 4.42 -5.40
C GLU A 71 0.25 3.65 -4.10
N ALA A 72 0.62 4.34 -3.00
CA ALA A 72 0.70 3.72 -1.68
C ALA A 72 -0.63 3.05 -1.28
N TRP A 73 -1.74 3.78 -1.42
CA TRP A 73 -3.06 3.26 -1.10
C TRP A 73 -3.49 2.13 -2.03
N SER A 74 -3.24 2.26 -3.33
CA SER A 74 -3.56 1.24 -4.33
C SER A 74 -2.79 -0.06 -4.07
N ASN A 75 -1.50 0.04 -3.75
CA ASN A 75 -0.67 -1.12 -3.42
C ASN A 75 -1.17 -1.83 -2.16
N ILE A 76 -1.45 -1.09 -1.09
CA ILE A 76 -1.96 -1.65 0.16
C ILE A 76 -3.32 -2.33 -0.06
N ARG A 77 -4.22 -1.74 -0.83
CA ARG A 77 -5.53 -2.33 -1.13
C ARG A 77 -5.40 -3.65 -1.89
N ARG A 78 -4.50 -3.71 -2.85
CA ARG A 78 -4.25 -4.90 -3.67
C ARG A 78 -3.56 -6.02 -2.89
N SER A 79 -2.53 -5.69 -2.12
CA SER A 79 -1.65 -6.67 -1.47
C SER A 79 -2.05 -7.01 -0.03
N GLY A 80 -2.80 -6.13 0.64
CA GLY A 80 -2.99 -6.22 2.09
C GLY A 80 -1.75 -5.84 2.90
N MET A 81 -0.63 -5.51 2.25
CA MET A 81 0.68 -5.27 2.86
C MET A 81 1.11 -3.81 2.71
N PRO A 82 1.86 -3.26 3.64
CA PRO A 82 2.34 -3.86 4.88
C PRO A 82 1.23 -4.00 5.95
N SER A 83 1.03 -5.21 6.45
CA SER A 83 -0.05 -5.55 7.38
C SER A 83 0.11 -4.89 8.74
N LYS A 84 1.34 -4.74 9.22
CA LYS A 84 1.67 -4.15 10.52
C LYS A 84 1.28 -2.68 10.65
N TYR A 85 1.23 -1.97 9.54
CA TYR A 85 0.95 -0.53 9.50
C TYR A 85 -0.52 -0.22 9.24
N THR A 86 -1.35 -1.21 9.05
CA THR A 86 -2.80 -1.05 8.87
C THR A 86 -3.52 -0.60 10.15
N LYS A 87 -2.87 -0.70 11.31
CA LYS A 87 -3.38 -0.25 12.61
C LYS A 87 -3.20 1.24 12.90
N PHE A 88 -2.69 2.03 11.96
CA PHE A 88 -2.59 3.49 12.14
C PHE A 88 -3.93 4.20 12.22
N TYR A 89 -4.99 3.57 11.79
CA TYR A 89 -6.35 4.07 11.94
C TYR A 89 -6.96 3.61 13.27
N ASN A 90 -6.29 3.95 14.37
CA ASN A 90 -6.89 3.80 15.70
C ASN A 90 -7.83 4.96 15.98
N LEU A 91 -8.71 5.26 15.01
CA LEU A 91 -9.83 6.15 15.22
C LEU A 91 -10.78 5.46 16.20
N ALA A 92 -11.33 6.24 17.14
CA ALA A 92 -12.33 5.71 18.05
C ALA A 92 -13.45 5.00 17.26
N PRO A 93 -13.97 3.85 17.71
CA PRO A 93 -15.01 3.10 16.99
C PRO A 93 -16.23 3.95 16.62
N THR A 94 -16.52 4.98 17.40
CA THR A 94 -17.60 5.95 17.17
C THR A 94 -17.35 6.92 16.01
N GLU A 95 -16.11 7.04 15.56
CA GLU A 95 -15.67 7.98 14.52
C GLU A 95 -15.25 7.26 13.23
N ASN A 96 -15.24 5.94 13.25
CA ASN A 96 -14.71 5.12 12.16
C ASN A 96 -15.74 4.09 11.69
N GLU A 97 -16.46 4.42 10.65
CA GLU A 97 -17.43 3.54 9.99
C GLU A 97 -16.82 2.25 9.41
N SER A 98 -15.49 2.15 9.35
CA SER A 98 -14.77 0.94 8.94
C SER A 98 -14.48 -0.03 10.08
N ASP A 99 -14.89 0.28 11.32
CA ASP A 99 -14.61 -0.51 12.52
C ASP A 99 -13.10 -0.77 12.73
N GLY A 100 -12.29 0.26 12.53
CA GLY A 100 -10.84 0.17 12.62
C GLY A 100 -10.16 -0.61 11.49
N LYS A 101 -10.93 -1.07 10.50
CA LYS A 101 -10.39 -1.73 9.31
C LYS A 101 -9.94 -0.70 8.30
N ARG A 102 -8.95 -1.07 7.50
CA ARG A 102 -8.51 -0.22 6.40
C ARG A 102 -9.61 -0.09 5.35
N PRO A 103 -9.89 1.15 4.87
CA PRO A 103 -10.82 1.35 3.78
C PRO A 103 -10.36 0.64 2.49
N ASN A 104 -11.24 -0.09 1.85
CA ASN A 104 -11.01 -0.70 0.53
C ASN A 104 -11.43 0.24 -0.60
N ARG A 105 -12.33 1.18 -0.33
CA ARG A 105 -12.82 2.16 -1.29
C ARG A 105 -13.29 3.44 -0.60
N MET A 106 -13.48 4.49 -1.37
CA MET A 106 -14.24 5.66 -0.94
C MET A 106 -15.74 5.35 -1.07
N MET A 107 -16.55 5.82 -0.13
CA MET A 107 -18.01 5.80 -0.28
C MET A 107 -18.46 6.81 -1.34
N TYR A 108 -19.65 6.64 -1.86
CA TYR A 108 -20.24 7.63 -2.76
C TYR A 108 -20.48 8.96 -2.04
N PRO A 109 -20.26 10.11 -2.69
CA PRO A 109 -20.55 11.41 -2.11
C PRO A 109 -22.01 11.57 -1.69
N LEU A 110 -22.25 12.38 -0.65
CA LEU A 110 -23.61 12.66 -0.18
C LEU A 110 -24.51 13.26 -1.28
N GLU A 111 -23.92 14.02 -2.21
CA GLU A 111 -24.64 14.56 -3.35
C GLU A 111 -25.30 13.48 -4.21
N GLU A 112 -24.68 12.32 -4.38
CA GLU A 112 -25.27 11.20 -5.12
C GLU A 112 -26.53 10.68 -4.42
N GLN A 113 -26.52 10.63 -3.08
CA GLN A 113 -27.67 10.20 -2.29
C GLN A 113 -28.85 11.18 -2.42
N ILE A 114 -28.57 12.47 -2.62
CA ILE A 114 -29.59 13.52 -2.69
C ILE A 114 -30.09 13.75 -4.11
N LYS A 115 -29.16 13.81 -5.08
CA LYS A 115 -29.45 14.25 -6.46
C LYS A 115 -29.61 13.12 -7.46
N ASN A 116 -29.10 11.92 -7.15
CA ASN A 116 -28.99 10.80 -8.09
C ASN A 116 -29.36 9.46 -7.44
N LYS A 117 -30.32 9.49 -6.54
CA LYS A 117 -30.65 8.37 -5.65
C LYS A 117 -30.99 7.08 -6.39
N GLU A 118 -31.78 7.14 -7.45
CA GLU A 118 -32.18 5.95 -8.24
C GLU A 118 -30.97 5.22 -8.84
N ASN A 119 -30.07 5.96 -9.50
CA ASN A 119 -28.85 5.37 -10.09
C ASN A 119 -27.89 4.88 -9.02
N LEU A 120 -27.82 5.56 -7.86
CA LEU A 120 -27.05 5.11 -6.72
C LEU A 120 -27.57 3.77 -6.18
N GLU A 121 -28.88 3.63 -5.97
CA GLU A 121 -29.50 2.39 -5.49
C GLU A 121 -29.25 1.23 -6.46
N GLU A 122 -29.32 1.49 -7.77
CA GLU A 122 -28.96 0.49 -8.78
C GLU A 122 -27.49 0.10 -8.72
N ALA A 123 -26.58 1.07 -8.57
CA ALA A 123 -25.15 0.82 -8.43
C ALA A 123 -24.83 0.00 -7.17
N LEU A 124 -25.46 0.34 -6.05
CA LEU A 124 -25.30 -0.39 -4.78
C LEU A 124 -25.83 -1.82 -4.88
N SER A 125 -26.95 -2.03 -5.56
CA SER A 125 -27.50 -3.37 -5.82
C SER A 125 -26.49 -4.25 -6.55
N ARG A 126 -25.79 -3.71 -7.57
CA ARG A 126 -24.72 -4.43 -8.29
C ARG A 126 -23.50 -4.72 -7.41
N MET A 127 -23.27 -3.95 -6.36
CA MET A 127 -22.16 -4.09 -5.43
C MET A 127 -22.44 -4.99 -4.22
N GLY A 128 -23.68 -5.50 -4.08
CA GLY A 128 -24.08 -6.30 -2.92
C GLY A 128 -24.89 -5.53 -1.86
N GLY A 129 -25.35 -4.33 -2.19
CA GLY A 129 -26.40 -3.62 -1.44
C GLY A 129 -25.95 -2.57 -0.45
N THR A 130 -24.66 -2.45 -0.14
CA THR A 130 -24.17 -1.52 0.88
C THR A 130 -23.07 -0.60 0.38
N ASP A 131 -23.19 0.70 0.70
CA ASP A 131 -22.13 1.68 0.51
C ASP A 131 -21.35 1.81 1.82
N ASN A 132 -20.20 1.16 1.91
CA ASN A 132 -19.34 1.27 3.08
C ASN A 132 -17.85 1.21 2.69
N TRP A 133 -17.01 1.64 3.63
CA TRP A 133 -15.56 1.69 3.47
C TRP A 133 -14.92 0.31 3.25
N THR A 134 -15.55 -0.76 3.72
CA THR A 134 -15.01 -2.13 3.67
C THR A 134 -15.51 -2.92 2.47
N SER A 135 -16.46 -2.39 1.68
CA SER A 135 -16.88 -2.99 0.41
C SER A 135 -15.71 -3.07 -0.56
N ARG A 136 -15.56 -4.22 -1.22
CA ARG A 136 -14.50 -4.43 -2.21
C ARG A 136 -14.94 -3.95 -3.59
N VAL A 137 -13.99 -3.44 -4.35
CA VAL A 137 -14.19 -3.12 -5.77
C VAL A 137 -14.03 -4.37 -6.63
N TRP A 138 -14.49 -4.34 -7.88
CA TRP A 138 -14.58 -5.51 -8.75
C TRP A 138 -13.25 -6.25 -9.00
N TRP A 139 -12.13 -5.55 -8.94
CA TRP A 139 -10.78 -6.12 -9.13
C TRP A 139 -10.11 -6.52 -7.81
N ASP A 140 -10.64 -6.12 -6.66
CA ASP A 140 -10.17 -6.44 -5.32
C ASP A 140 -11.01 -7.60 -4.75
N LYS A 141 -10.94 -8.74 -5.40
CA LYS A 141 -11.61 -9.98 -4.98
C LYS A 141 -10.57 -10.96 -4.44
N GLU A 142 -10.96 -11.68 -3.38
CA GLU A 142 -10.20 -12.83 -2.90
C GLU A 142 -10.25 -13.97 -3.89
#